data_1a10bf883d4d41d49f29dd58c610d242
#
_entry.id   1a10bf883d4d41d49f29dd58c610d242
#
_cell.length_a   1.000
_cell.length_b   1.000
_cell.length_c   1.000
_cell.angle_alpha   90.00
_cell.angle_beta   90.00
_cell.angle_gamma   90.00
#
_symmetry.space_group_name_H-M   'P 1'
#
loop_
_entity.id
_entity.type
_entity.pdbx_description
1 polymer ?
#
loop_
_entity_poly.entity_id
_entity_poly.type
_entity_poly.pdbx_seq_one_letter_code
_entity_poly.pdbx_strand_id
1 'polypeptide(L)'
;GNSNKAHRALKQLDFLAVNELFMTATARYADIVLPVTTAAERSDLTRPWPSGPYFTMVNRALEPLGECKSDLDIAGELAERLGIENFNPFTEDDILRMFVEQNPETAPLIPDFDKFRREGIHRVALEKPIVAFQQQIEDLENHPFETPSGKIEIFSQRVADLNTPLCPPIPKYMQVPEDRSDPLAGKYPLQLLTPHPKNRVHSELYKVDWLREVEEHRAWINPVDAAVRGIADDDEIYVYNDRGRVTIPAWVTERIKPGVISIFEGAWYTPDAKGIDRGACANTLTRDAYSGGGAAVMNTSLVQVEKA
;
A
#
# COMPACT_ATOMS: atom_id res chain seq x y z
N GLY A 1 8.03 4.75 4.75
CA GLY A 1 8.34 6.18 4.63
C GLY A 1 9.82 6.44 4.40
N ASN A 2 10.20 7.72 4.20
CA ASN A 2 11.58 8.18 3.99
C ASN A 2 12.23 7.62 2.70
N SER A 3 11.73 8.04 1.55
CA SER A 3 12.26 7.64 0.22
C SER A 3 13.75 7.96 0.06
N ASN A 4 14.25 9.05 0.66
CA ASN A 4 15.69 9.38 0.63
C ASN A 4 16.55 8.35 1.37
N LYS A 5 16.05 7.75 2.46
CA LYS A 5 16.74 6.65 3.15
C LYS A 5 16.74 5.38 2.28
N ALA A 6 15.60 5.05 1.67
CA ALA A 6 15.50 3.93 0.75
C ALA A 6 16.44 4.08 -0.45
N HIS A 7 16.48 5.27 -1.07
CA HIS A 7 17.41 5.60 -2.15
C HIS A 7 18.88 5.36 -1.76
N ARG A 8 19.29 5.83 -0.56
CA ARG A 8 20.67 5.58 -0.10
C ARG A 8 20.96 4.11 0.16
N ALA A 9 19.96 3.36 0.67
CA ALA A 9 20.11 1.93 0.92
C ALA A 9 20.24 1.13 -0.38
N LEU A 10 19.40 1.40 -1.38
CA LEU A 10 19.48 0.73 -2.69
C LEU A 10 20.84 0.95 -3.36
N LYS A 11 21.44 2.13 -3.23
CA LYS A 11 22.79 2.42 -3.76
C LYS A 11 23.94 1.69 -3.06
N GLN A 12 23.69 1.05 -1.93
CA GLN A 12 24.70 0.28 -1.18
C GLN A 12 24.66 -1.22 -1.53
N LEU A 13 23.70 -1.67 -2.33
CA LEU A 13 23.61 -3.05 -2.77
C LEU A 13 24.68 -3.31 -3.83
N ASP A 14 25.37 -4.44 -3.70
CA ASP A 14 26.35 -4.89 -4.68
C ASP A 14 25.70 -5.33 -6.00
N PHE A 15 24.44 -5.79 -5.91
CA PHE A 15 23.64 -6.22 -7.05
C PHE A 15 22.15 -6.14 -6.72
N LEU A 16 21.35 -5.66 -7.66
CA LEU A 16 19.89 -5.55 -7.55
C LEU A 16 19.21 -6.05 -8.82
N ALA A 17 18.49 -7.14 -8.74
CA ALA A 17 17.55 -7.57 -9.78
C ALA A 17 16.11 -7.20 -9.35
N VAL A 18 15.31 -6.72 -10.29
CA VAL A 18 13.93 -6.30 -10.04
C VAL A 18 13.01 -6.91 -11.08
N ASN A 19 11.99 -7.64 -10.65
CA ASN A 19 10.88 -8.07 -11.48
C ASN A 19 9.88 -6.91 -11.55
N GLU A 20 9.59 -6.38 -12.75
CA GLU A 20 8.75 -5.19 -12.83
C GLU A 20 8.08 -5.03 -14.22
N LEU A 21 6.90 -4.40 -14.20
CA LEU A 21 6.14 -4.04 -15.40
C LEU A 21 6.62 -2.73 -16.03
N PHE A 22 7.10 -1.80 -15.22
CA PHE A 22 7.47 -0.44 -15.62
C PHE A 22 8.83 -0.04 -15.03
N MET A 23 9.47 0.96 -15.59
CA MET A 23 10.66 1.57 -14.99
C MET A 23 10.28 2.43 -13.78
N THR A 24 9.89 1.74 -12.69
CA THR A 24 9.54 2.34 -11.40
C THR A 24 10.73 3.02 -10.72
N ALA A 25 10.45 3.71 -9.61
CA ALA A 25 11.50 4.34 -8.81
C ALA A 25 12.55 3.32 -8.34
N THR A 26 12.16 2.10 -8.01
CA THR A 26 13.09 1.02 -7.61
C THR A 26 13.81 0.43 -8.81
N ALA A 27 13.11 0.14 -9.91
CA ALA A 27 13.68 -0.45 -11.11
C ALA A 27 14.81 0.40 -11.71
N ARG A 28 14.81 1.72 -11.51
CA ARG A 28 15.88 2.64 -11.95
C ARG A 28 17.22 2.44 -11.24
N TYR A 29 17.25 1.71 -10.12
CA TYR A 29 18.47 1.36 -9.39
C TYR A 29 18.93 -0.08 -9.67
N ALA A 30 18.11 -0.87 -10.39
CA ALA A 30 18.43 -2.25 -10.68
C ALA A 30 19.57 -2.39 -11.70
N ASP A 31 20.43 -3.35 -11.47
CA ASP A 31 21.43 -3.81 -12.44
C ASP A 31 20.76 -4.64 -13.53
N ILE A 32 19.69 -5.38 -13.17
CA ILE A 32 18.86 -6.15 -14.12
C ILE A 32 17.39 -5.92 -13.78
N VAL A 33 16.60 -5.62 -14.82
CA VAL A 33 15.12 -5.60 -14.74
C VAL A 33 14.59 -6.77 -15.55
N LEU A 34 13.84 -7.66 -14.91
CA LEU A 34 13.19 -8.80 -15.54
C LEU A 34 11.72 -8.41 -15.82
N PRO A 35 11.29 -8.38 -17.09
CA PRO A 35 9.93 -8.01 -17.43
C PRO A 35 8.93 -9.09 -17.00
N VAL A 36 7.88 -8.69 -16.30
CA VAL A 36 6.86 -9.62 -15.80
C VAL A 36 5.53 -9.45 -16.52
N THR A 37 4.72 -10.51 -16.50
CA THR A 37 3.36 -10.50 -17.07
C THR A 37 2.39 -9.70 -16.20
N THR A 38 1.44 -9.04 -16.86
CA THR A 38 0.27 -8.43 -16.23
C THR A 38 -0.79 -9.48 -15.87
N ALA A 39 -1.80 -9.10 -15.10
CA ALA A 39 -2.95 -9.98 -14.81
C ALA A 39 -3.72 -10.41 -16.06
N ALA A 40 -3.67 -9.66 -17.17
CA ALA A 40 -4.30 -10.05 -18.43
C ALA A 40 -3.52 -11.11 -19.21
N GLU A 41 -2.24 -11.28 -18.93
CA GLU A 41 -1.30 -12.18 -19.61
C GLU A 41 -1.08 -13.50 -18.87
N ARG A 42 -1.76 -13.73 -17.76
CA ARG A 42 -1.70 -14.96 -16.95
C ARG A 42 -3.09 -15.32 -16.42
N SER A 43 -3.23 -16.55 -15.92
CA SER A 43 -4.42 -16.93 -15.17
C SER A 43 -4.20 -16.76 -13.67
N ASP A 44 -5.24 -16.42 -12.95
CA ASP A 44 -5.19 -16.19 -11.51
C ASP A 44 -6.55 -16.44 -10.88
N LEU A 45 -6.60 -16.48 -9.56
CA LEU A 45 -7.82 -16.62 -8.78
C LEU A 45 -7.95 -15.43 -7.84
N THR A 46 -9.13 -14.82 -7.79
CA THR A 46 -9.38 -13.75 -6.84
C THR A 46 -10.59 -14.04 -5.96
N ARG A 47 -10.52 -13.59 -4.72
CA ARG A 47 -11.62 -13.54 -3.78
C ARG A 47 -11.86 -12.08 -3.40
N PRO A 48 -13.07 -11.54 -3.56
CA PRO A 48 -13.35 -10.16 -3.19
C PRO A 48 -13.26 -9.99 -1.67
N TRP A 49 -12.46 -9.06 -1.25
CA TRP A 49 -12.30 -8.69 0.15
C TRP A 49 -13.10 -7.43 0.45
N PRO A 50 -13.95 -7.41 1.39
CA PRO A 50 -14.89 -8.35 2.02
C PRO A 50 -16.24 -8.39 1.29
N SER A 51 -16.26 -8.18 -0.02
CA SER A 51 -17.39 -7.66 -0.78
C SER A 51 -18.43 -8.69 -1.21
N GLY A 52 -18.27 -9.95 -0.83
CA GLY A 52 -19.33 -10.93 -1.12
C GLY A 52 -18.88 -12.38 -1.18
N PRO A 53 -19.84 -13.31 -1.15
CA PRO A 53 -19.58 -14.73 -1.16
C PRO A 53 -19.41 -15.24 -2.61
N TYR A 54 -18.34 -14.83 -3.28
CA TYR A 54 -18.02 -15.30 -4.62
C TYR A 54 -16.50 -15.36 -4.85
N PHE A 55 -16.12 -16.16 -5.83
CA PHE A 55 -14.76 -16.24 -6.34
C PHE A 55 -14.77 -15.88 -7.82
N THR A 56 -13.69 -15.28 -8.30
CA THR A 56 -13.53 -15.01 -9.73
C THR A 56 -12.24 -15.63 -10.26
N MET A 57 -12.35 -16.24 -11.43
CA MET A 57 -11.21 -16.74 -12.18
C MET A 57 -10.77 -15.65 -13.16
N VAL A 58 -9.54 -15.22 -13.05
CA VAL A 58 -8.90 -14.37 -14.06
C VAL A 58 -8.32 -15.31 -15.10
N ASN A 59 -8.99 -15.47 -16.21
CA ASN A 59 -8.47 -16.25 -17.33
C ASN A 59 -7.56 -15.38 -18.18
N ARG A 60 -6.41 -15.92 -18.59
CA ARG A 60 -5.50 -15.25 -19.50
C ARG A 60 -6.23 -14.78 -20.75
N ALA A 61 -6.16 -13.50 -21.03
CA ALA A 61 -6.83 -12.85 -22.17
C ALA A 61 -5.85 -12.40 -23.27
N LEU A 62 -4.58 -12.26 -22.95
CA LEU A 62 -3.53 -11.80 -23.85
C LEU A 62 -2.32 -12.74 -23.79
N GLU A 63 -1.57 -12.83 -24.89
CA GLU A 63 -0.24 -13.44 -24.87
C GLU A 63 0.74 -12.49 -24.18
N PRO A 64 1.72 -13.01 -23.41
CA PRO A 64 2.78 -12.21 -22.82
C PRO A 64 3.48 -11.33 -23.86
N LEU A 65 3.66 -10.07 -23.52
CA LEU A 65 4.27 -9.09 -24.42
C LEU A 65 5.80 -9.23 -24.41
N GLY A 66 6.42 -9.37 -25.57
CA GLY A 66 7.88 -9.41 -25.71
C GLY A 66 8.52 -10.55 -24.92
N GLU A 67 9.40 -10.24 -23.99
CA GLU A 67 10.12 -11.21 -23.15
C GLU A 67 9.49 -11.38 -21.75
N CYS A 68 8.25 -10.86 -21.53
CA CYS A 68 7.57 -10.96 -20.24
C CYS A 68 7.29 -12.42 -19.87
N LYS A 69 7.56 -12.75 -18.62
CA LYS A 69 7.29 -14.05 -18.01
C LYS A 69 6.59 -13.86 -16.68
N SER A 70 5.86 -14.89 -16.21
CA SER A 70 5.35 -14.85 -14.85
C SER A 70 6.47 -14.91 -13.81
N ASP A 71 6.25 -14.40 -12.61
CA ASP A 71 7.21 -14.56 -11.52
C ASP A 71 7.52 -16.03 -11.22
N LEU A 72 6.56 -16.92 -11.43
CA LEU A 72 6.73 -18.36 -11.28
C LEU A 72 7.70 -18.93 -12.31
N ASP A 73 7.55 -18.55 -13.59
CA ASP A 73 8.43 -18.98 -14.66
C ASP A 73 9.86 -18.45 -14.46
N ILE A 74 9.99 -17.17 -14.07
CA ILE A 74 11.29 -16.55 -13.74
C ILE A 74 11.97 -17.33 -12.62
N ALA A 75 11.24 -17.62 -11.54
CA ALA A 75 11.77 -18.37 -10.42
C ALA A 75 12.15 -19.80 -10.79
N GLY A 76 11.35 -20.47 -11.64
CA GLY A 76 11.63 -21.80 -12.16
C GLY A 76 12.92 -21.84 -12.99
N GLU A 77 13.08 -20.90 -13.93
CA GLU A 77 14.29 -20.81 -14.74
C GLU A 77 15.54 -20.46 -13.92
N LEU A 78 15.40 -19.63 -12.88
CA LEU A 78 16.50 -19.36 -11.96
C LEU A 78 16.88 -20.59 -11.16
N ALA A 79 15.90 -21.36 -10.67
CA ALA A 79 16.13 -22.58 -9.94
C ALA A 79 16.88 -23.62 -10.78
N GLU A 80 16.47 -23.80 -12.04
CA GLU A 80 17.14 -24.68 -12.98
C GLU A 80 18.63 -24.29 -13.17
N ARG A 81 18.90 -23.00 -13.41
CA ARG A 81 20.26 -22.49 -13.60
C ARG A 81 21.13 -22.61 -12.33
N LEU A 82 20.52 -22.57 -11.17
CA LEU A 82 21.17 -22.73 -9.87
C LEU A 82 21.30 -24.19 -9.45
N GLY A 83 20.78 -25.15 -10.23
CA GLY A 83 20.80 -26.59 -9.92
C GLY A 83 19.89 -26.96 -8.74
N ILE A 84 18.84 -26.17 -8.48
CA ILE A 84 17.86 -26.47 -7.44
C ILE A 84 16.87 -27.48 -8.00
N GLU A 85 16.96 -28.71 -7.56
CA GLU A 85 16.06 -29.78 -7.98
C GLU A 85 14.66 -29.64 -7.35
N ASN A 86 13.64 -30.02 -8.09
CA ASN A 86 12.22 -30.07 -7.64
C ASN A 86 11.70 -28.74 -7.08
N PHE A 87 12.15 -27.60 -7.62
CA PHE A 87 11.69 -26.28 -7.16
C PHE A 87 10.19 -26.13 -7.31
N ASN A 88 9.66 -26.38 -8.50
CA ASN A 88 8.22 -26.38 -8.76
C ASN A 88 7.89 -27.20 -10.02
N PRO A 89 7.35 -28.42 -9.85
CA PRO A 89 6.98 -29.26 -10.99
C PRO A 89 5.58 -28.92 -11.56
N PHE A 90 4.88 -27.95 -11.00
CA PHE A 90 3.49 -27.65 -11.33
C PHE A 90 3.37 -26.50 -12.31
N THR A 91 2.44 -26.62 -13.24
CA THR A 91 2.00 -25.51 -14.10
C THR A 91 1.14 -24.52 -13.31
N GLU A 92 0.94 -23.33 -13.88
CA GLU A 92 0.02 -22.31 -13.32
C GLU A 92 -1.38 -22.92 -13.08
N ASP A 93 -1.87 -23.72 -14.04
CA ASP A 93 -3.18 -24.40 -13.94
C ASP A 93 -3.23 -25.44 -12.83
N ASP A 94 -2.17 -26.22 -12.64
CA ASP A 94 -2.06 -27.17 -11.54
C ASP A 94 -2.13 -26.46 -10.19
N ILE A 95 -1.43 -25.33 -10.05
CA ILE A 95 -1.41 -24.55 -8.81
C ILE A 95 -2.80 -23.98 -8.51
N LEU A 96 -3.48 -23.42 -9.49
CA LEU A 96 -4.85 -22.91 -9.32
C LEU A 96 -5.83 -24.01 -8.93
N ARG A 97 -5.72 -25.17 -9.58
CA ARG A 97 -6.53 -26.36 -9.25
C ARG A 97 -6.24 -26.83 -7.82
N MET A 98 -4.97 -26.97 -7.44
CA MET A 98 -4.58 -27.36 -6.09
C MET A 98 -5.10 -26.38 -5.04
N PHE A 99 -5.00 -25.06 -5.32
CA PHE A 99 -5.51 -24.03 -4.42
C PHE A 99 -7.02 -24.16 -4.17
N VAL A 100 -7.78 -24.52 -5.20
CA VAL A 100 -9.24 -24.69 -5.06
C VAL A 100 -9.59 -26.05 -4.43
N GLU A 101 -9.05 -27.14 -4.95
CA GLU A 101 -9.47 -28.50 -4.61
C GLU A 101 -8.84 -29.06 -3.33
N GLN A 102 -7.62 -28.60 -2.98
CA GLN A 102 -6.87 -29.11 -1.83
C GLN A 102 -6.93 -28.19 -0.61
N ASN A 103 -7.34 -26.93 -0.77
CA ASN A 103 -7.48 -26.01 0.34
C ASN A 103 -8.81 -26.30 1.09
N PRO A 104 -8.76 -26.62 2.39
CA PRO A 104 -9.95 -26.97 3.16
C PRO A 104 -10.98 -25.84 3.29
N GLU A 105 -10.59 -24.60 3.06
CA GLU A 105 -11.50 -23.44 3.07
C GLU A 105 -12.22 -23.25 1.74
N THR A 106 -11.60 -23.59 0.62
CA THR A 106 -12.16 -23.35 -0.73
C THR A 106 -12.80 -24.58 -1.34
N ALA A 107 -12.28 -25.78 -1.11
CA ALA A 107 -12.79 -27.01 -1.69
C ALA A 107 -14.30 -27.26 -1.42
N PRO A 108 -14.83 -27.04 -0.20
CA PRO A 108 -16.27 -27.17 0.05
C PRO A 108 -17.10 -26.10 -0.65
N LEU A 109 -16.51 -24.94 -0.93
CA LEU A 109 -17.20 -23.79 -1.52
C LEU A 109 -17.24 -23.85 -3.04
N ILE A 110 -16.24 -24.48 -3.68
CA ILE A 110 -16.09 -24.57 -5.14
C ILE A 110 -16.01 -26.06 -5.53
N PRO A 111 -17.13 -26.75 -5.64
CA PRO A 111 -17.13 -28.21 -5.84
C PRO A 111 -16.70 -28.67 -7.24
N ASP A 112 -16.65 -27.77 -8.23
CA ASP A 112 -16.31 -28.09 -9.62
C ASP A 112 -15.39 -26.99 -10.18
N PHE A 113 -14.08 -27.25 -10.14
CA PHE A 113 -13.05 -26.33 -10.63
C PHE A 113 -13.19 -26.07 -12.15
N ASP A 114 -13.49 -27.09 -12.94
CA ASP A 114 -13.56 -26.94 -14.40
C ASP A 114 -14.78 -26.10 -14.83
N LYS A 115 -15.89 -26.25 -14.12
CA LYS A 115 -17.05 -25.36 -14.30
C LYS A 115 -16.71 -23.95 -13.91
N PHE A 116 -16.12 -23.74 -12.73
CA PHE A 116 -15.70 -22.42 -12.24
C PHE A 116 -14.74 -21.73 -13.23
N ARG A 117 -13.75 -22.48 -13.76
CA ARG A 117 -12.82 -21.97 -14.75
C ARG A 117 -13.51 -21.51 -16.05
N ARG A 118 -14.46 -22.29 -16.54
CA ARG A 118 -15.22 -21.94 -17.75
C ARG A 118 -16.13 -20.73 -17.56
N GLU A 119 -16.81 -20.64 -16.41
CA GLU A 119 -17.78 -19.58 -16.12
C GLU A 119 -17.12 -18.30 -15.64
N GLY A 120 -15.89 -18.35 -15.16
CA GLY A 120 -15.10 -17.20 -14.68
C GLY A 120 -15.56 -16.66 -13.33
N ILE A 121 -16.71 -17.08 -12.82
CA ILE A 121 -17.24 -16.66 -11.51
C ILE A 121 -17.98 -17.83 -10.86
N HIS A 122 -17.69 -18.04 -9.58
CA HIS A 122 -18.46 -18.95 -8.74
C HIS A 122 -19.07 -18.18 -7.57
N ARG A 123 -20.40 -18.25 -7.44
CA ARG A 123 -21.15 -17.64 -6.33
C ARG A 123 -21.46 -18.70 -5.29
N VAL A 124 -21.03 -18.46 -4.05
CA VAL A 124 -21.35 -19.32 -2.92
C VAL A 124 -22.80 -19.06 -2.52
N ALA A 125 -23.63 -20.10 -2.58
CA ALA A 125 -25.02 -19.99 -2.14
C ALA A 125 -25.07 -19.87 -0.61
N LEU A 126 -25.68 -18.82 -0.12
CA LEU A 126 -25.94 -18.63 1.31
C LEU A 126 -27.42 -18.84 1.57
N GLU A 127 -27.76 -19.73 2.50
CA GLU A 127 -29.14 -19.92 2.95
C GLU A 127 -29.70 -18.69 3.67
N LYS A 128 -28.83 -17.97 4.36
CA LYS A 128 -29.14 -16.73 5.10
C LYS A 128 -27.91 -15.79 5.13
N PRO A 129 -28.12 -14.50 5.36
CA PRO A 129 -27.02 -13.55 5.48
C PRO A 129 -26.02 -13.95 6.56
N ILE A 130 -24.74 -13.70 6.31
CA ILE A 130 -23.68 -13.86 7.31
C ILE A 130 -23.77 -12.66 8.25
N VAL A 131 -24.02 -12.95 9.53
CA VAL A 131 -23.97 -11.95 10.62
C VAL A 131 -22.71 -12.22 11.43
N ALA A 132 -21.83 -11.23 11.48
CA ALA A 132 -20.59 -11.36 12.26
C ALA A 132 -20.92 -11.60 13.74
N PHE A 133 -20.24 -12.55 14.35
CA PHE A 133 -20.41 -12.93 15.75
C PHE A 133 -21.81 -13.39 16.15
N GLN A 134 -22.64 -13.83 15.22
CA GLN A 134 -24.03 -14.25 15.51
C GLN A 134 -24.09 -15.32 16.60
N GLN A 135 -23.27 -16.35 16.50
CA GLN A 135 -23.24 -17.44 17.49
C GLN A 135 -22.84 -16.93 18.89
N GLN A 136 -21.85 -16.05 18.96
CA GLN A 136 -21.41 -15.42 20.23
C GLN A 136 -22.48 -14.51 20.82
N ILE A 137 -23.27 -13.84 19.98
CA ILE A 137 -24.38 -12.96 20.43
C ILE A 137 -25.55 -13.77 20.96
N GLU A 138 -25.89 -14.87 20.29
CA GLU A 138 -27.04 -15.71 20.62
C GLU A 138 -26.76 -16.68 21.79
N ASP A 139 -25.53 -17.22 21.87
CA ASP A 139 -25.14 -18.21 22.86
C ASP A 139 -23.64 -18.12 23.18
N LEU A 140 -23.27 -17.15 24.00
CA LEU A 140 -21.89 -16.91 24.41
C LEU A 140 -21.29 -18.07 25.23
N GLU A 141 -22.13 -18.85 25.94
CA GLU A 141 -21.67 -19.94 26.79
C GLU A 141 -21.09 -21.10 25.97
N ASN A 142 -21.80 -21.49 24.88
CA ASN A 142 -21.36 -22.58 24.00
C ASN A 142 -20.49 -22.08 22.82
N HIS A 143 -20.54 -20.79 22.52
CA HIS A 143 -19.78 -20.14 21.45
C HIS A 143 -18.99 -18.94 21.98
N PRO A 144 -17.99 -19.14 22.84
CA PRO A 144 -17.19 -18.05 23.38
C PRO A 144 -16.38 -17.36 22.26
N PHE A 145 -16.02 -16.09 22.48
CA PHE A 145 -15.03 -15.44 21.63
C PHE A 145 -13.67 -16.13 21.77
N GLU A 146 -12.87 -16.12 20.69
CA GLU A 146 -11.51 -16.67 20.65
C GLU A 146 -10.51 -15.74 21.38
N THR A 147 -10.80 -15.44 22.63
CA THR A 147 -10.02 -14.61 23.54
C THR A 147 -9.75 -15.38 24.83
N PRO A 148 -8.71 -15.06 25.61
CA PRO A 148 -8.44 -15.72 26.89
C PRO A 148 -9.62 -15.75 27.87
N SER A 149 -10.46 -14.73 27.85
CA SER A 149 -11.65 -14.63 28.70
C SER A 149 -12.91 -15.24 28.11
N GLY A 150 -12.89 -15.64 26.83
CA GLY A 150 -14.07 -16.04 26.06
C GLY A 150 -15.05 -14.87 25.76
N LYS A 151 -14.67 -13.65 26.07
CA LYS A 151 -15.49 -12.42 25.92
C LYS A 151 -14.75 -11.39 25.08
N ILE A 152 -15.45 -10.32 24.67
CA ILE A 152 -14.78 -9.14 24.09
C ILE A 152 -13.89 -8.51 25.17
N GLU A 153 -12.59 -8.41 24.88
CA GLU A 153 -11.60 -7.86 25.81
C GLU A 153 -11.28 -6.41 25.46
N ILE A 154 -11.55 -5.50 26.40
CA ILE A 154 -11.11 -4.10 26.30
C ILE A 154 -9.68 -3.96 26.82
N PHE A 155 -9.33 -4.70 27.88
CA PHE A 155 -7.96 -4.85 28.39
C PHE A 155 -7.35 -6.11 27.79
N SER A 156 -6.18 -5.98 27.16
CA SER A 156 -5.44 -7.12 26.61
C SER A 156 -4.26 -7.48 27.51
N GLN A 157 -4.33 -8.63 28.19
CA GLN A 157 -3.22 -9.12 29.00
C GLN A 157 -1.97 -9.39 28.12
N ARG A 158 -2.16 -9.94 26.91
CA ARG A 158 -1.08 -10.19 25.97
C ARG A 158 -0.31 -8.89 25.61
N VAL A 159 -1.01 -7.77 25.47
CA VAL A 159 -0.37 -6.47 25.21
C VAL A 159 0.27 -5.92 26.49
N ALA A 160 -0.34 -6.13 27.66
CA ALA A 160 0.24 -5.72 28.95
C ALA A 160 1.58 -6.42 29.20
N ASP A 161 1.69 -7.69 28.85
CA ASP A 161 2.90 -8.51 29.03
C ASP A 161 4.08 -8.05 28.16
N LEU A 162 3.81 -7.31 27.06
CA LEU A 162 4.88 -6.69 26.24
C LEU A 162 5.58 -5.55 26.99
N ASN A 163 4.97 -5.01 28.03
CA ASN A 163 5.52 -3.96 28.88
C ASN A 163 6.14 -2.79 28.10
N THR A 164 5.47 -2.33 27.06
CA THR A 164 5.93 -1.24 26.20
C THR A 164 5.05 0.00 26.34
N PRO A 165 5.61 1.20 26.50
CA PRO A 165 4.83 2.42 26.54
C PRO A 165 4.18 2.76 25.19
N LEU A 166 4.66 2.14 24.09
CA LEU A 166 4.18 2.38 22.73
C LEU A 166 2.84 1.71 22.42
N CYS A 167 2.44 0.72 23.22
CA CYS A 167 1.20 -0.03 23.03
C CYS A 167 0.56 -0.31 24.39
N PRO A 168 -0.28 0.59 24.90
CA PRO A 168 -1.00 0.37 26.16
C PRO A 168 -2.01 -0.78 26.02
N PRO A 169 -2.27 -1.53 27.10
CA PRO A 169 -3.16 -2.70 27.06
C PRO A 169 -4.65 -2.37 26.93
N ILE A 170 -4.99 -1.09 26.93
CA ILE A 170 -6.34 -0.60 26.68
C ILE A 170 -6.34 0.44 25.55
N PRO A 171 -7.42 0.58 24.77
CA PRO A 171 -7.55 1.66 23.81
C PRO A 171 -7.46 3.02 24.52
N LYS A 172 -6.45 3.81 24.14
CA LYS A 172 -6.31 5.16 24.65
C LYS A 172 -5.62 6.05 23.63
N TYR A 173 -5.91 7.35 23.66
CA TYR A 173 -5.17 8.31 22.85
C TYR A 173 -3.69 8.29 23.23
N MET A 174 -2.84 8.16 22.21
CA MET A 174 -1.40 8.29 22.32
C MET A 174 -0.97 9.52 21.56
N GLN A 175 -0.22 10.42 22.22
CA GLN A 175 0.38 11.54 21.52
C GLN A 175 1.36 10.99 20.47
N VAL A 176 1.15 11.40 19.23
CA VAL A 176 2.03 11.00 18.14
C VAL A 176 3.19 11.96 18.01
N PRO A 177 4.39 11.47 17.70
CA PRO A 177 5.51 12.34 17.35
C PRO A 177 5.20 13.23 16.14
N GLU A 178 5.77 14.41 16.10
CA GLU A 178 5.54 15.41 15.05
C GLU A 178 4.07 15.86 14.96
N ASP A 179 3.37 15.96 16.08
CA ASP A 179 2.11 16.70 16.16
C ASP A 179 2.38 18.21 16.36
N ARG A 180 1.31 19.01 16.43
CA ARG A 180 1.40 20.46 16.60
C ARG A 180 2.01 20.89 17.94
N SER A 181 2.10 20.03 18.93
CA SER A 181 2.73 20.28 20.23
C SER A 181 4.22 19.92 20.24
N ASP A 182 4.70 19.25 19.21
CA ASP A 182 6.12 18.92 19.06
C ASP A 182 6.94 20.20 18.89
N PRO A 183 8.10 20.36 19.55
CA PRO A 183 9.01 21.49 19.35
C PRO A 183 9.39 21.73 17.88
N LEU A 184 9.40 20.71 17.04
CA LEU A 184 9.61 20.83 15.60
C LEU A 184 8.56 21.68 14.89
N ALA A 185 7.37 21.87 15.47
CA ALA A 185 6.32 22.72 14.89
C ALA A 185 6.77 24.19 14.80
N GLY A 186 7.73 24.63 15.62
CA GLY A 186 8.36 25.94 15.49
C GLY A 186 9.15 26.12 14.19
N LYS A 187 9.72 25.04 13.63
CA LYS A 187 10.47 25.01 12.37
C LYS A 187 9.60 24.59 11.18
N TYR A 188 8.72 23.63 11.39
CA TYR A 188 7.85 23.01 10.40
C TYR A 188 6.39 23.12 10.84
N PRO A 189 5.72 24.27 10.61
CA PRO A 189 4.44 24.59 11.26
C PRO A 189 3.21 23.89 10.66
N LEU A 190 3.34 23.21 9.50
CA LEU A 190 2.22 22.58 8.83
C LEU A 190 2.22 21.07 9.05
N GLN A 191 1.06 20.54 9.45
CA GLN A 191 0.82 19.12 9.53
C GLN A 191 0.61 18.55 8.13
N LEU A 192 1.45 17.59 7.72
CA LEU A 192 1.28 16.88 6.44
C LEU A 192 0.28 15.74 6.59
N LEU A 193 -0.70 15.70 5.69
CA LEU A 193 -1.57 14.55 5.45
C LEU A 193 -1.24 13.94 4.10
N THR A 194 -1.23 12.60 4.04
CA THR A 194 -0.94 11.84 2.82
C THR A 194 -2.11 10.93 2.47
N PRO A 195 -3.28 11.49 2.07
CA PRO A 195 -4.45 10.69 1.79
C PRO A 195 -4.29 9.90 0.49
N HIS A 196 -5.09 8.85 0.39
CA HIS A 196 -5.22 8.04 -0.80
C HIS A 196 -5.91 8.83 -1.92
N PRO A 197 -5.38 8.89 -3.14
CA PRO A 197 -6.07 9.47 -4.29
C PRO A 197 -7.24 8.58 -4.73
N LYS A 198 -8.26 9.16 -5.40
CA LYS A 198 -9.45 8.40 -5.83
C LYS A 198 -9.18 7.47 -7.00
N ASN A 199 -8.28 7.87 -7.89
CA ASN A 199 -8.09 7.24 -9.20
C ASN A 199 -6.82 6.39 -9.29
N ARG A 200 -6.19 6.08 -8.15
CA ARG A 200 -4.99 5.25 -8.06
C ARG A 200 -5.07 4.31 -6.86
N VAL A 201 -4.31 3.24 -6.90
CA VAL A 201 -4.09 2.34 -5.76
C VAL A 201 -2.63 2.45 -5.36
N HIS A 202 -2.33 3.21 -4.28
CA HIS A 202 -0.96 3.54 -3.88
C HIS A 202 -0.14 4.09 -5.06
N SER A 203 0.95 3.43 -5.46
CA SER A 203 1.80 3.82 -6.59
C SER A 203 1.38 3.21 -7.93
N GLU A 204 0.42 2.30 -7.92
CA GLU A 204 -0.13 1.71 -9.14
C GLU A 204 -0.93 2.76 -9.91
N LEU A 205 -0.95 2.62 -11.23
CA LEU A 205 -1.65 3.51 -12.16
C LEU A 205 -1.11 4.96 -12.19
N TYR A 206 -0.05 5.29 -11.42
CA TYR A 206 0.53 6.65 -11.39
C TYR A 206 0.98 7.15 -12.77
N LYS A 207 1.43 6.26 -13.66
CA LYS A 207 1.89 6.60 -15.02
C LYS A 207 0.80 6.53 -16.09
N VAL A 208 -0.45 6.31 -15.71
CA VAL A 208 -1.58 6.33 -16.66
C VAL A 208 -2.01 7.77 -16.88
N ASP A 209 -1.67 8.34 -18.05
CA ASP A 209 -1.78 9.76 -18.33
C ASP A 209 -3.24 10.26 -18.22
N TRP A 210 -4.21 9.56 -18.78
CA TRP A 210 -5.62 9.95 -18.70
C TRP A 210 -6.18 9.95 -17.27
N LEU A 211 -5.65 9.14 -16.35
CA LEU A 211 -6.00 9.22 -14.92
C LEU A 211 -5.40 10.46 -14.25
N ARG A 212 -4.22 10.88 -14.69
CA ARG A 212 -3.58 12.12 -14.20
C ARG A 212 -4.30 13.37 -14.67
N GLU A 213 -4.93 13.34 -15.84
CA GLU A 213 -5.80 14.43 -16.35
C GLU A 213 -7.06 14.57 -15.50
N VAL A 214 -7.60 13.46 -14.96
CA VAL A 214 -8.80 13.47 -14.10
C VAL A 214 -8.49 13.97 -12.68
N GLU A 215 -7.31 13.66 -12.16
CA GLU A 215 -6.88 14.03 -10.80
C GLU A 215 -5.41 14.48 -10.79
N GLU A 216 -5.23 15.79 -10.84
CA GLU A 216 -3.92 16.40 -10.80
C GLU A 216 -3.24 16.17 -9.45
N HIS A 217 -1.93 15.92 -9.50
CA HIS A 217 -1.12 15.78 -8.31
C HIS A 217 -0.66 17.14 -7.80
N ARG A 218 -1.43 17.73 -6.87
CA ARG A 218 -1.23 19.07 -6.31
C ARG A 218 -1.19 19.03 -4.78
N ALA A 219 -0.47 19.94 -4.17
CA ALA A 219 -0.48 20.13 -2.72
C ALA A 219 -1.65 21.03 -2.31
N TRP A 220 -2.55 20.54 -1.47
CA TRP A 220 -3.66 21.33 -0.96
C TRP A 220 -3.20 22.18 0.19
N ILE A 221 -3.34 23.49 0.09
CA ILE A 221 -2.97 24.46 1.11
C ILE A 221 -4.13 25.43 1.39
N ASN A 222 -4.38 25.74 2.68
CA ASN A 222 -5.42 26.68 3.03
C ASN A 222 -5.03 28.12 2.61
N PRO A 223 -6.00 28.96 2.14
CA PRO A 223 -5.73 30.35 1.75
C PRO A 223 -5.00 31.17 2.81
N VAL A 224 -5.26 30.95 4.10
CA VAL A 224 -4.59 31.65 5.19
C VAL A 224 -3.10 31.28 5.22
N ASP A 225 -2.76 30.00 5.08
CA ASP A 225 -1.38 29.52 5.06
C ASP A 225 -0.63 29.91 3.79
N ALA A 226 -1.34 29.96 2.65
CA ALA A 226 -0.82 30.40 1.37
C ALA A 226 -0.48 31.89 1.39
N ALA A 227 -1.40 32.74 1.88
CA ALA A 227 -1.25 34.18 1.91
C ALA A 227 -0.02 34.63 2.71
N VAL A 228 0.22 34.07 3.88
CA VAL A 228 1.39 34.42 4.72
C VAL A 228 2.72 34.00 4.10
N ARG A 229 2.69 33.17 3.04
CA ARG A 229 3.85 32.68 2.29
C ARG A 229 3.95 33.26 0.88
N GLY A 230 3.01 34.13 0.49
CA GLY A 230 2.94 34.71 -0.87
C GLY A 230 2.70 33.67 -1.97
N ILE A 231 1.98 32.59 -1.65
CA ILE A 231 1.66 31.52 -2.57
C ILE A 231 0.29 31.76 -3.18
N ALA A 232 0.23 31.75 -4.50
CA ALA A 232 -1.01 31.75 -5.29
C ALA A 232 -1.39 30.33 -5.73
N ASP A 233 -2.62 30.18 -6.20
CA ASP A 233 -3.05 28.92 -6.82
C ASP A 233 -2.19 28.64 -8.07
N ASP A 234 -1.85 27.37 -8.30
CA ASP A 234 -0.93 26.88 -9.35
C ASP A 234 0.54 27.30 -9.22
N ASP A 235 0.91 28.07 -8.19
CA ASP A 235 2.34 28.32 -7.96
C ASP A 235 3.09 26.99 -7.68
N GLU A 236 4.26 26.85 -8.29
CA GLU A 236 5.19 25.79 -7.94
C GLU A 236 5.75 26.06 -6.53
N ILE A 237 5.63 25.10 -5.64
CA ILE A 237 6.06 25.24 -4.25
C ILE A 237 7.04 24.13 -3.84
N TYR A 238 7.92 24.46 -2.91
CA TYR A 238 8.65 23.45 -2.16
C TYR A 238 7.90 23.11 -0.88
N VAL A 239 7.72 21.79 -0.64
CA VAL A 239 7.31 21.26 0.66
C VAL A 239 8.48 20.46 1.21
N TYR A 240 8.90 20.75 2.46
CA TYR A 240 10.14 20.19 2.98
C TYR A 240 10.16 20.04 4.50
N ASN A 241 11.06 19.18 4.94
CA ASN A 241 11.51 19.01 6.32
C ASN A 241 12.95 18.46 6.34
N ASP A 242 13.45 18.03 7.51
CA ASP A 242 14.83 17.50 7.63
C ASP A 242 15.05 16.20 6.84
N ARG A 243 13.99 15.50 6.41
CA ARG A 243 14.09 14.26 5.63
C ARG A 243 14.27 14.50 4.14
N GLY A 244 13.69 15.57 3.62
CA GLY A 244 13.78 15.88 2.20
C GLY A 244 12.94 17.06 1.77
N ARG A 245 12.93 17.28 0.46
CA ARG A 245 12.22 18.36 -0.22
C ARG A 245 11.54 17.81 -1.46
N VAL A 246 10.30 18.19 -1.67
CA VAL A 246 9.56 17.93 -2.91
C VAL A 246 9.17 19.24 -3.57
N THR A 247 8.98 19.24 -4.89
CA THR A 247 8.36 20.34 -5.62
C THR A 247 7.03 19.88 -6.19
N ILE A 248 6.00 20.72 -6.11
CA ILE A 248 4.63 20.38 -6.48
C ILE A 248 3.79 21.64 -6.69
N PRO A 249 2.87 21.69 -7.66
CA PRO A 249 1.93 22.80 -7.78
C PRO A 249 1.01 22.92 -6.58
N ALA A 250 0.76 24.13 -6.12
CA ALA A 250 -0.17 24.41 -5.04
C ALA A 250 -1.63 24.38 -5.53
N TRP A 251 -2.52 23.84 -4.72
CA TRP A 251 -3.95 24.09 -4.81
C TRP A 251 -4.41 24.84 -3.59
N VAL A 252 -4.66 26.14 -3.77
CA VAL A 252 -5.13 27.01 -2.69
C VAL A 252 -6.62 26.81 -2.50
N THR A 253 -7.02 26.19 -1.40
CA THR A 253 -8.41 25.76 -1.19
C THR A 253 -8.84 25.79 0.27
N GLU A 254 -10.09 26.19 0.53
CA GLU A 254 -10.72 26.09 1.85
C GLU A 254 -11.13 24.67 2.26
N ARG A 255 -10.95 23.68 1.39
CA ARG A 255 -11.26 22.27 1.66
C ARG A 255 -10.32 21.62 2.68
N ILE A 256 -9.24 22.32 3.05
CA ILE A 256 -8.29 21.91 4.08
C ILE A 256 -8.21 22.99 5.17
N LYS A 257 -8.02 22.57 6.43
CA LYS A 257 -7.93 23.49 7.56
C LYS A 257 -6.60 24.27 7.57
N PRO A 258 -6.57 25.51 8.12
CA PRO A 258 -5.31 26.21 8.39
C PRO A 258 -4.37 25.38 9.26
N GLY A 259 -3.06 25.46 8.95
CA GLY A 259 -2.01 24.69 9.61
C GLY A 259 -1.91 23.23 9.15
N VAL A 260 -2.57 22.87 8.06
CA VAL A 260 -2.52 21.54 7.45
C VAL A 260 -2.23 21.66 5.96
N ILE A 261 -1.38 20.78 5.45
CA ILE A 261 -1.14 20.59 4.01
C ILE A 261 -1.39 19.13 3.63
N SER A 262 -1.90 18.89 2.43
CA SER A 262 -2.15 17.55 1.94
C SER A 262 -1.42 17.29 0.63
N ILE A 263 -0.71 16.17 0.54
CA ILE A 263 -0.09 15.65 -0.69
C ILE A 263 -0.54 14.21 -0.82
N PHE A 264 -1.16 13.85 -1.95
CA PHE A 264 -1.58 12.46 -2.17
C PHE A 264 -0.40 11.50 -2.13
N GLU A 265 -0.59 10.35 -1.51
CA GLU A 265 0.39 9.27 -1.56
C GLU A 265 0.51 8.65 -2.96
N GLY A 266 1.53 7.81 -3.16
CA GLY A 266 1.67 6.96 -4.34
C GLY A 266 2.36 7.60 -5.55
N ALA A 267 2.73 8.88 -5.50
CA ALA A 267 3.58 9.46 -6.54
C ALA A 267 4.97 8.84 -6.54
N TRP A 268 5.56 8.67 -7.73
CA TRP A 268 6.86 8.04 -7.85
C TRP A 268 7.99 9.01 -7.50
N TYR A 269 8.87 8.54 -6.61
CA TYR A 269 10.07 9.25 -6.22
C TYR A 269 10.98 9.50 -7.43
N THR A 270 11.26 10.79 -7.72
CA THR A 270 12.03 11.21 -8.89
C THR A 270 12.95 12.37 -8.50
N PRO A 271 14.05 12.11 -7.78
CA PRO A 271 14.96 13.15 -7.34
C PRO A 271 15.77 13.73 -8.50
N ASP A 272 15.96 15.05 -8.50
CA ASP A 272 16.90 15.72 -9.37
C ASP A 272 18.36 15.64 -8.82
N ALA A 273 19.29 16.24 -9.53
CA ALA A 273 20.71 16.26 -9.15
C ALA A 273 20.98 16.99 -7.81
N LYS A 274 20.03 17.82 -7.34
CA LYS A 274 20.11 18.51 -6.04
C LYS A 274 19.41 17.72 -4.93
N GLY A 275 18.83 16.56 -5.24
CA GLY A 275 18.08 15.74 -4.28
C GLY A 275 16.66 16.23 -4.04
N ILE A 276 16.14 17.16 -4.85
CA ILE A 276 14.75 17.61 -4.77
C ILE A 276 13.90 16.61 -5.56
N ASP A 277 12.89 16.05 -4.91
CA ASP A 277 12.00 15.10 -5.54
C ASP A 277 10.95 15.83 -6.40
N ARG A 278 11.12 15.71 -7.73
CA ARG A 278 10.25 16.29 -8.76
C ARG A 278 8.98 15.47 -8.99
N GLY A 279 8.91 14.26 -8.47
CA GLY A 279 7.70 13.41 -8.51
C GLY A 279 6.72 13.74 -7.38
N ALA A 280 7.16 14.51 -6.40
CA ALA A 280 6.42 14.85 -5.19
C ALA A 280 5.89 13.60 -4.44
N CYS A 281 6.73 12.59 -4.30
CA CYS A 281 6.44 11.43 -3.49
C CYS A 281 6.29 11.83 -2.01
N ALA A 282 5.11 11.66 -1.44
CA ALA A 282 4.86 12.02 -0.05
C ALA A 282 5.84 11.35 0.93
N ASN A 283 6.33 10.15 0.60
CA ASN A 283 7.31 9.43 1.40
C ASN A 283 8.71 10.07 1.45
N THR A 284 8.99 11.08 0.65
CA THR A 284 10.17 11.93 0.80
C THR A 284 10.14 12.71 2.12
N LEU A 285 8.92 12.98 2.61
CA LEU A 285 8.67 13.83 3.79
C LEU A 285 8.21 13.03 5.01
N THR A 286 7.74 11.78 4.84
CA THR A 286 7.19 10.99 5.95
C THR A 286 8.27 10.29 6.76
N ARG A 287 7.91 9.91 7.98
CA ARG A 287 8.81 9.21 8.90
C ARG A 287 8.96 7.73 8.53
N ASP A 288 10.15 7.21 8.76
CA ASP A 288 10.41 5.77 8.77
C ASP A 288 10.24 5.27 10.22
N ALA A 289 8.99 5.12 10.64
CA ALA A 289 8.62 4.71 11.98
C ALA A 289 7.34 3.89 11.97
N TYR A 290 7.21 3.06 13.01
CA TYR A 290 6.04 2.23 13.24
C TYR A 290 5.31 2.66 14.51
N SER A 291 3.99 2.47 14.54
CA SER A 291 3.20 2.53 15.76
C SER A 291 3.51 1.34 16.66
N GLY A 292 3.07 1.36 17.89
CA GLY A 292 3.20 0.22 18.81
C GLY A 292 2.57 -1.08 18.29
N GLY A 293 1.56 -0.98 17.41
CA GLY A 293 0.94 -2.10 16.71
C GLY A 293 1.56 -2.48 15.37
N GLY A 294 2.71 -1.88 14.99
CA GLY A 294 3.45 -2.22 13.77
C GLY A 294 2.96 -1.51 12.50
N ALA A 295 1.97 -0.64 12.56
CA ALA A 295 1.52 0.14 11.41
C ALA A 295 2.48 1.29 11.09
N ALA A 296 2.69 1.57 9.81
CA ALA A 296 3.50 2.70 9.36
C ALA A 296 2.86 4.04 9.74
N VAL A 297 3.68 4.98 10.23
CA VAL A 297 3.25 6.30 10.71
C VAL A 297 3.48 7.32 9.59
N MET A 298 2.48 7.54 8.73
CA MET A 298 2.61 8.36 7.53
C MET A 298 1.93 9.73 7.63
N ASN A 299 0.90 9.89 8.47
CA ASN A 299 0.09 11.11 8.57
C ASN A 299 0.42 11.98 9.79
N THR A 300 1.63 11.86 10.34
CA THR A 300 2.09 12.60 11.51
C THR A 300 3.40 13.35 11.26
N SER A 301 3.65 13.78 10.04
CA SER A 301 4.87 14.50 9.69
C SER A 301 4.63 16.00 9.66
N LEU A 302 5.58 16.77 10.19
CA LEU A 302 5.58 18.23 10.12
C LEU A 302 6.44 18.69 8.93
N VAL A 303 5.97 19.73 8.24
CA VAL A 303 6.63 20.31 7.08
C VAL A 303 6.56 21.84 7.08
N GLN A 304 7.44 22.46 6.30
CA GLN A 304 7.39 23.86 5.89
C GLN A 304 7.12 23.94 4.40
N VAL A 305 6.55 25.06 3.97
CA VAL A 305 6.24 25.37 2.58
C VAL A 305 6.77 26.72 2.20
N GLU A 306 7.38 26.84 1.02
CA GLU A 306 7.83 28.09 0.43
C GLU A 306 7.59 28.07 -1.09
N LYS A 307 7.51 29.23 -1.72
CA LYS A 307 7.45 29.36 -3.19
C LYS A 307 8.77 28.87 -3.80
N ALA A 308 8.73 28.11 -4.93
CA ALA A 308 9.90 27.53 -5.57
C ALA A 308 10.73 28.54 -6.37
#